data_954caac074a8bc1bd6e582176a140722
#
_entry.id   954caac074a8bc1bd6e582176a140722
#
_cell.length_a   1.000
_cell.length_b   1.000
_cell.length_c   1.000
_cell.angle_alpha   90.00
_cell.angle_beta   90.00
_cell.angle_gamma   90.00
#
_symmetry.space_group_name_H-M   'P 1'
#
loop_
_entity.id
_entity.type
_entity.pdbx_description
1 polymer ?
#
loop_
_entity_poly.entity_id
_entity_poly.type
_entity_poly.pdbx_seq_one_letter_code
_entity_poly.pdbx_strand_id
1 'polypeptide(L)'
;MRTGLKLLAGLLCALATMFSISATAADKDSNRENVSVDLHRMIPMRDGVHLAATIWRPSDQSQPLPVVLVMTPYITDETQERAVKFATHGYVYVSVDVRGRGTSQGKFTPLYGNGPDGADVIAWLARQPWCDGRVVTRGGSYRGMDQWQILAQHPAHLAAAVPTAAVYPGWDFPQFKGIFVSYMAQWLAYTSGQTGQDNLFGDGKYWATRFVDAYESNRPFYTLADLTGSNRDAFLQWLDHPGDDDYWARYNPKPDDYKSIDIPILSITGYFDGDQPGALRYYREFMANASANAKQHFYLLMGPWDHPGTRHPQQKLGGLTFDKKSVLDIDQLHIDFFNWILKNGKRPDILKARVNYYVMGADEWRHADSLKDLSDHTLRLYLSSPDNDAHDVFHAGFLTAKQPGEQPADTFTDDPLKLTPADDLLKNSGDDYLMQSPEAYKADRLVYASDPIPAPITVAGVMDLVANVSLDTPDGDVWAGVDAILPDGRTLVLGQDVMRARFRHGTAKAEPAKSGEIEPWRFDGFYFTVRELPKGTRLRVVLAPLNIPDLQKNYNSGGRIGYETASDARTATFSVHLDPQHPSYLELPLAPDSH
;
A
#
# COMPACT_ATOMS: atom_id res chain seq x y z
N MET A 1 -49.09 35.22 -1.07
CA MET A 1 -49.38 34.30 -2.18
C MET A 1 -48.60 34.75 -3.41
N ARG A 2 -47.59 34.05 -3.84
CA ARG A 2 -46.65 34.18 -4.96
C ARG A 2 -45.19 34.18 -4.47
N THR A 3 -44.76 33.07 -3.95
CA THR A 3 -43.35 32.67 -3.89
C THR A 3 -43.30 31.17 -3.60
N GLY A 4 -43.48 30.37 -4.64
CA GLY A 4 -43.46 28.92 -4.51
C GLY A 4 -43.51 28.23 -5.87
N LEU A 5 -42.64 28.61 -6.80
CA LEU A 5 -42.55 27.89 -8.08
C LEU A 5 -41.27 28.24 -8.85
N LYS A 6 -40.10 28.10 -8.20
CA LYS A 6 -38.81 28.22 -8.90
C LYS A 6 -37.72 27.23 -8.36
N LEU A 7 -38.11 26.17 -7.70
CA LEU A 7 -37.15 25.18 -7.17
C LEU A 7 -37.35 23.76 -7.72
N LEU A 8 -38.08 23.60 -8.84
CA LEU A 8 -38.30 22.28 -9.46
C LEU A 8 -37.76 22.15 -10.88
N ALA A 9 -37.07 23.17 -11.42
CA ALA A 9 -36.47 23.10 -12.77
C ALA A 9 -34.96 22.86 -12.79
N GLY A 10 -34.29 22.81 -11.63
CA GLY A 10 -32.86 22.61 -11.51
C GLY A 10 -32.45 21.13 -11.31
N LEU A 11 -33.38 20.25 -10.96
CA LEU A 11 -33.07 18.87 -10.60
C LEU A 11 -33.29 17.85 -11.74
N LEU A 12 -33.82 18.28 -12.88
CA LEU A 12 -34.05 17.39 -14.04
C LEU A 12 -32.99 17.52 -15.16
N CYS A 13 -32.07 18.49 -15.09
CA CYS A 13 -30.95 18.62 -16.03
C CYS A 13 -29.66 17.95 -15.55
N ALA A 14 -29.54 17.55 -14.29
CA ALA A 14 -28.35 16.86 -13.79
C ALA A 14 -28.39 15.32 -13.93
N LEU A 15 -29.54 14.77 -14.32
CA LEU A 15 -29.68 13.32 -14.58
C LEU A 15 -29.57 12.94 -16.05
N ALA A 16 -29.43 13.89 -16.97
CA ALA A 16 -29.31 13.62 -18.40
C ALA A 16 -27.88 13.67 -18.94
N THR A 17 -26.87 13.96 -18.10
CA THR A 17 -25.46 14.03 -18.51
C THR A 17 -24.59 12.85 -18.05
N MET A 18 -25.18 11.86 -17.37
CA MET A 18 -24.44 10.62 -17.00
C MET A 18 -24.63 9.44 -17.96
N PHE A 19 -25.31 9.63 -19.10
CA PHE A 19 -25.41 8.61 -20.16
C PHE A 19 -24.98 9.14 -21.52
N SER A 20 -23.89 9.87 -21.56
CA SER A 20 -23.11 10.03 -22.79
C SER A 20 -21.80 9.27 -22.62
N ILE A 21 -21.88 7.97 -22.41
CA ILE A 21 -20.79 7.07 -22.79
C ILE A 21 -20.74 7.18 -24.31
N SER A 22 -19.81 7.98 -24.78
CA SER A 22 -19.46 8.09 -26.18
C SER A 22 -19.28 6.69 -26.75
N ALA A 23 -20.22 6.28 -27.58
CA ALA A 23 -20.07 5.13 -28.48
C ALA A 23 -19.00 5.42 -29.52
N THR A 24 -17.74 5.55 -29.09
CA THR A 24 -16.55 5.65 -29.94
C THR A 24 -15.46 4.68 -29.48
N ALA A 25 -15.87 3.48 -29.11
CA ALA A 25 -14.99 2.34 -29.04
C ALA A 25 -15.70 1.09 -29.55
N ALA A 26 -16.52 1.25 -30.57
CA ALA A 26 -16.92 0.15 -31.44
C ALA A 26 -15.80 -0.05 -32.46
N ASP A 27 -14.58 -0.25 -32.01
CA ASP A 27 -13.54 -0.83 -32.82
C ASP A 27 -12.96 -2.02 -32.05
N LYS A 28 -13.41 -3.18 -32.50
CA LYS A 28 -12.57 -4.35 -32.56
C LYS A 28 -12.35 -5.17 -31.30
N ASP A 29 -13.35 -5.84 -30.90
CA ASP A 29 -13.09 -7.19 -30.43
C ASP A 29 -13.88 -8.23 -31.22
N SER A 30 -13.66 -8.30 -32.54
CA SER A 30 -14.04 -9.46 -33.35
C SER A 30 -13.44 -10.78 -32.80
N ASN A 31 -12.51 -10.69 -31.85
CA ASN A 31 -11.91 -11.83 -31.20
C ASN A 31 -12.68 -12.33 -29.97
N ARG A 32 -13.68 -11.61 -29.44
CA ARG A 32 -14.49 -12.10 -28.31
C ARG A 32 -15.29 -13.36 -28.65
N GLU A 33 -15.72 -13.50 -29.89
CA GLU A 33 -16.41 -14.69 -30.39
C GLU A 33 -15.51 -15.94 -30.41
N ASN A 34 -14.20 -15.77 -30.31
CA ASN A 34 -13.21 -16.84 -30.41
C ASN A 34 -12.72 -17.35 -29.04
N VAL A 35 -13.41 -17.06 -27.95
CA VAL A 35 -13.04 -17.53 -26.60
C VAL A 35 -14.12 -18.46 -26.06
N SER A 36 -13.74 -19.69 -25.74
CA SER A 36 -14.59 -20.64 -25.02
C SER A 36 -14.41 -20.49 -23.52
N VAL A 37 -15.50 -20.60 -22.76
CA VAL A 37 -15.51 -20.46 -21.30
C VAL A 37 -16.05 -21.74 -20.66
N ASP A 38 -15.28 -22.34 -19.76
CA ASP A 38 -15.70 -23.46 -18.93
C ASP A 38 -15.91 -22.94 -17.49
N LEU A 39 -17.17 -22.83 -17.09
CA LEU A 39 -17.58 -22.28 -15.80
C LEU A 39 -17.60 -23.36 -14.72
N HIS A 40 -17.27 -22.96 -13.49
CA HIS A 40 -17.37 -23.78 -12.29
C HIS A 40 -16.68 -25.16 -12.39
N ARG A 41 -15.51 -25.20 -13.02
CA ARG A 41 -14.68 -26.42 -13.04
C ARG A 41 -14.14 -26.68 -11.63
N MET A 42 -14.57 -27.81 -11.03
CA MET A 42 -14.12 -28.18 -9.70
C MET A 42 -12.76 -28.87 -9.76
N ILE A 43 -11.76 -28.27 -9.11
CA ILE A 43 -10.38 -28.76 -9.03
C ILE A 43 -10.18 -29.44 -7.67
N PRO A 44 -9.80 -30.74 -7.62
CA PRO A 44 -9.61 -31.44 -6.35
C PRO A 44 -8.27 -31.04 -5.70
N MET A 45 -8.32 -30.71 -4.42
CA MET A 45 -7.15 -30.48 -3.57
C MET A 45 -6.74 -31.78 -2.88
N ARG A 46 -5.50 -31.85 -2.39
CA ARG A 46 -4.91 -33.04 -1.71
C ARG A 46 -5.70 -33.52 -0.48
N ASP A 47 -6.46 -32.62 0.15
CA ASP A 47 -7.27 -32.89 1.34
C ASP A 47 -8.73 -33.25 1.01
N GLY A 48 -9.09 -33.39 -0.28
CA GLY A 48 -10.41 -33.73 -0.76
C GLY A 48 -11.37 -32.57 -0.92
N VAL A 49 -10.97 -31.34 -0.55
CA VAL A 49 -11.72 -30.11 -0.87
C VAL A 49 -11.64 -29.84 -2.37
N HIS A 50 -12.67 -29.25 -2.97
CA HIS A 50 -12.66 -28.85 -4.37
C HIS A 50 -12.78 -27.34 -4.49
N LEU A 51 -11.88 -26.72 -5.29
CA LEU A 51 -11.95 -25.30 -5.62
C LEU A 51 -12.59 -25.08 -6.98
N ALA A 52 -13.44 -24.06 -7.06
CA ALA A 52 -14.12 -23.67 -8.29
C ALA A 52 -13.20 -22.78 -9.15
N ALA A 53 -13.12 -23.12 -10.42
CA ALA A 53 -12.37 -22.37 -11.42
C ALA A 53 -13.25 -22.00 -12.61
N THR A 54 -13.00 -20.84 -13.20
CA THR A 54 -13.47 -20.48 -14.53
C THR A 54 -12.27 -20.48 -15.48
N ILE A 55 -12.43 -21.11 -16.64
CA ILE A 55 -11.34 -21.33 -17.60
C ILE A 55 -11.73 -20.71 -18.93
N TRP A 56 -10.94 -19.76 -19.41
CA TRP A 56 -11.07 -19.13 -20.72
C TRP A 56 -9.99 -19.64 -21.66
N ARG A 57 -10.37 -20.09 -22.85
CA ARG A 57 -9.47 -20.64 -23.85
C ARG A 57 -9.78 -20.11 -25.23
N PRO A 58 -8.80 -19.97 -26.15
CA PRO A 58 -9.09 -19.78 -27.55
C PRO A 58 -10.03 -20.90 -28.05
N SER A 59 -11.11 -20.54 -28.76
CA SER A 59 -12.09 -21.54 -29.27
C SER A 59 -11.47 -22.43 -30.37
N ASP A 60 -10.47 -21.93 -31.07
CA ASP A 60 -9.72 -22.60 -32.13
C ASP A 60 -8.41 -23.25 -31.65
N GLN A 61 -8.29 -23.44 -30.32
CA GLN A 61 -7.09 -24.03 -29.74
C GLN A 61 -6.79 -25.41 -30.33
N SER A 62 -5.75 -25.49 -31.17
CA SER A 62 -5.29 -26.72 -31.83
C SER A 62 -4.09 -27.39 -31.18
N GLN A 63 -3.41 -26.67 -30.29
CA GLN A 63 -2.24 -27.15 -29.55
C GLN A 63 -2.33 -26.78 -28.07
N PRO A 64 -1.69 -27.52 -27.17
CA PRO A 64 -1.59 -27.12 -25.78
C PRO A 64 -0.90 -25.75 -25.64
N LEU A 65 -1.38 -24.92 -24.71
CA LEU A 65 -0.93 -23.55 -24.46
C LEU A 65 -0.47 -23.39 -23.01
N PRO A 66 0.42 -22.42 -22.72
CA PRO A 66 0.72 -22.06 -21.34
C PRO A 66 -0.50 -21.47 -20.64
N VAL A 67 -0.57 -21.68 -19.34
CA VAL A 67 -1.70 -21.24 -18.49
C VAL A 67 -1.31 -20.02 -17.67
N VAL A 68 -2.19 -19.02 -17.63
CA VAL A 68 -2.13 -17.90 -16.68
C VAL A 68 -3.13 -18.17 -15.55
N LEU A 69 -2.62 -18.37 -14.35
CA LEU A 69 -3.41 -18.64 -13.14
C LEU A 69 -3.57 -17.37 -12.30
N VAL A 70 -4.79 -17.13 -11.85
CA VAL A 70 -5.13 -16.17 -10.80
C VAL A 70 -5.95 -16.88 -9.73
N MET A 71 -5.53 -16.77 -8.47
CA MET A 71 -6.36 -17.18 -7.33
C MET A 71 -6.95 -15.92 -6.69
N THR A 72 -8.24 -15.95 -6.31
CA THR A 72 -8.96 -14.74 -5.88
C THR A 72 -9.96 -15.01 -4.75
N PRO A 73 -9.98 -14.15 -3.70
CA PRO A 73 -11.08 -14.15 -2.73
C PRO A 73 -12.29 -13.32 -3.22
N TYR A 74 -12.15 -12.61 -4.37
CA TYR A 74 -13.10 -11.61 -4.88
C TYR A 74 -14.09 -12.14 -5.91
N ILE A 75 -14.14 -13.45 -6.10
CA ILE A 75 -14.98 -14.17 -7.09
C ILE A 75 -14.42 -14.06 -8.52
N THR A 76 -14.47 -15.17 -9.24
CA THR A 76 -13.83 -15.31 -10.56
C THR A 76 -14.43 -14.43 -11.66
N ASP A 77 -15.69 -14.04 -11.53
CA ASP A 77 -16.41 -13.25 -12.54
C ASP A 77 -15.81 -11.85 -12.76
N GLU A 78 -15.12 -11.31 -11.76
CA GLU A 78 -14.41 -10.00 -11.81
C GLU A 78 -13.32 -9.94 -12.88
N THR A 79 -12.87 -11.08 -13.40
CA THR A 79 -11.69 -11.16 -14.27
C THR A 79 -11.98 -11.37 -15.76
N GLN A 80 -13.25 -11.40 -16.17
CA GLN A 80 -13.65 -11.82 -17.52
C GLN A 80 -12.99 -11.01 -18.66
N GLU A 81 -13.01 -9.69 -18.60
CA GLU A 81 -12.44 -8.85 -19.66
C GLU A 81 -10.94 -9.13 -19.85
N ARG A 82 -10.22 -9.20 -18.74
CA ARG A 82 -8.79 -9.52 -18.71
C ARG A 82 -8.52 -10.93 -19.18
N ALA A 83 -9.35 -11.89 -18.78
CA ALA A 83 -9.23 -13.28 -19.20
C ALA A 83 -9.36 -13.43 -20.73
N VAL A 84 -10.30 -12.72 -21.36
CA VAL A 84 -10.46 -12.67 -22.81
C VAL A 84 -9.20 -12.09 -23.48
N LYS A 85 -8.63 -10.99 -22.93
CA LYS A 85 -7.39 -10.41 -23.46
C LYS A 85 -6.23 -11.42 -23.46
N PHE A 86 -6.03 -12.17 -22.39
CA PHE A 86 -4.99 -13.21 -22.36
C PHE A 86 -5.29 -14.38 -23.29
N ALA A 87 -6.55 -14.85 -23.36
CA ALA A 87 -6.92 -15.94 -24.24
C ALA A 87 -6.69 -15.58 -25.73
N THR A 88 -7.01 -14.37 -26.16
CA THR A 88 -6.76 -13.90 -27.53
C THR A 88 -5.27 -13.71 -27.85
N HIS A 89 -4.38 -13.73 -26.82
CA HIS A 89 -2.93 -13.69 -27.00
C HIS A 89 -2.25 -15.07 -26.85
N GLY A 90 -3.04 -16.15 -26.96
CA GLY A 90 -2.51 -17.52 -26.99
C GLY A 90 -2.14 -18.06 -25.62
N TYR A 91 -2.92 -17.77 -24.60
CA TYR A 91 -2.87 -18.35 -23.27
C TYR A 91 -4.19 -19.02 -22.92
N VAL A 92 -4.16 -20.00 -22.04
CA VAL A 92 -5.33 -20.37 -21.28
C VAL A 92 -5.35 -19.53 -20.00
N TYR A 93 -6.43 -18.82 -19.73
CA TYR A 93 -6.59 -18.05 -18.51
C TYR A 93 -7.48 -18.79 -17.53
N VAL A 94 -7.00 -18.93 -16.29
CA VAL A 94 -7.73 -19.66 -15.24
C VAL A 94 -7.82 -18.78 -14.02
N SER A 95 -9.07 -18.49 -13.60
CA SER A 95 -9.35 -17.81 -12.34
C SER A 95 -9.98 -18.81 -11.37
N VAL A 96 -9.42 -18.88 -10.15
CA VAL A 96 -9.84 -19.84 -9.12
C VAL A 96 -10.31 -19.07 -7.90
N ASP A 97 -11.54 -19.34 -7.47
CA ASP A 97 -12.01 -18.87 -6.16
C ASP A 97 -11.24 -19.59 -5.07
N VAL A 98 -10.62 -18.84 -4.15
CA VAL A 98 -9.92 -19.44 -3.03
C VAL A 98 -10.90 -20.21 -2.13
N ARG A 99 -10.38 -21.11 -1.32
CA ARG A 99 -11.14 -21.96 -0.38
C ARG A 99 -12.20 -21.19 0.39
N GLY A 100 -13.47 -21.65 0.34
CA GLY A 100 -14.61 -21.06 1.02
C GLY A 100 -15.15 -19.76 0.40
N ARG A 101 -14.69 -19.40 -0.81
CA ARG A 101 -15.22 -18.25 -1.58
C ARG A 101 -15.91 -18.73 -2.86
N GLY A 102 -16.83 -17.90 -3.38
CA GLY A 102 -17.61 -18.29 -4.55
C GLY A 102 -18.31 -19.63 -4.36
N THR A 103 -18.07 -20.55 -5.28
CA THR A 103 -18.57 -21.94 -5.18
C THR A 103 -17.47 -22.93 -4.74
N SER A 104 -16.30 -22.45 -4.35
CA SER A 104 -15.26 -23.28 -3.77
C SER A 104 -15.66 -23.82 -2.40
N GLN A 105 -15.34 -25.09 -2.17
CA GLN A 105 -15.60 -25.77 -0.91
C GLN A 105 -14.61 -25.34 0.19
N GLY A 106 -14.85 -25.83 1.41
CA GLY A 106 -13.99 -25.57 2.57
C GLY A 106 -14.34 -24.27 3.29
N LYS A 107 -13.42 -23.79 4.12
CA LYS A 107 -13.58 -22.57 4.94
C LYS A 107 -12.52 -21.54 4.55
N PHE A 108 -12.95 -20.33 4.25
CA PHE A 108 -12.04 -19.21 4.00
C PHE A 108 -11.35 -18.78 5.29
N THR A 109 -10.03 -18.70 5.24
CA THR A 109 -9.21 -18.05 6.28
C THR A 109 -8.53 -16.86 5.62
N PRO A 110 -8.90 -15.62 6.00
CA PRO A 110 -8.35 -14.42 5.38
C PRO A 110 -6.82 -14.40 5.35
N LEU A 111 -6.23 -14.13 4.21
CA LEU A 111 -4.79 -14.03 3.94
C LEU A 111 -3.99 -15.34 4.09
N TYR A 112 -4.60 -16.47 4.41
CA TYR A 112 -3.88 -17.70 4.78
C TYR A 112 -4.32 -18.92 3.96
N GLY A 113 -3.38 -19.85 3.71
CA GLY A 113 -3.67 -21.19 3.17
C GLY A 113 -3.63 -21.31 1.65
N ASN A 114 -3.35 -20.21 0.92
CA ASN A 114 -3.36 -20.24 -0.55
C ASN A 114 -2.18 -21.01 -1.17
N GLY A 115 -1.06 -21.11 -0.46
CA GLY A 115 0.15 -21.77 -1.00
C GLY A 115 -0.09 -23.23 -1.39
N PRO A 116 -0.49 -24.12 -0.44
CA PRO A 116 -0.78 -25.52 -0.75
C PRO A 116 -1.86 -25.72 -1.80
N ASP A 117 -2.95 -24.93 -1.71
CA ASP A 117 -4.04 -24.97 -2.69
C ASP A 117 -3.55 -24.57 -4.09
N GLY A 118 -2.78 -23.49 -4.18
CA GLY A 118 -2.21 -23.04 -5.46
C GLY A 118 -1.25 -24.05 -6.08
N ALA A 119 -0.44 -24.73 -5.26
CA ALA A 119 0.42 -25.80 -5.74
C ALA A 119 -0.38 -26.98 -6.30
N ASP A 120 -1.49 -27.36 -5.65
CA ASP A 120 -2.40 -28.42 -6.14
C ASP A 120 -3.10 -28.01 -7.43
N VAL A 121 -3.56 -26.76 -7.51
CA VAL A 121 -4.15 -26.18 -8.72
C VAL A 121 -3.15 -26.23 -9.88
N ILE A 122 -1.91 -25.78 -9.69
CA ILE A 122 -0.85 -25.79 -10.70
C ILE A 122 -0.57 -27.23 -11.18
N ALA A 123 -0.46 -28.19 -10.25
CA ALA A 123 -0.26 -29.58 -10.59
C ALA A 123 -1.43 -30.19 -11.37
N TRP A 124 -2.68 -29.78 -11.06
CA TRP A 124 -3.85 -30.20 -11.80
C TRP A 124 -3.89 -29.58 -13.21
N LEU A 125 -3.62 -28.28 -13.32
CA LEU A 125 -3.59 -27.54 -14.60
C LEU A 125 -2.56 -28.14 -15.57
N ALA A 126 -1.37 -28.44 -15.09
CA ALA A 126 -0.29 -29.00 -15.90
C ALA A 126 -0.62 -30.36 -16.52
N ARG A 127 -1.57 -31.10 -15.96
CA ARG A 127 -2.02 -32.41 -16.49
C ARG A 127 -3.17 -32.30 -17.49
N GLN A 128 -3.71 -31.10 -17.72
CA GLN A 128 -4.83 -30.95 -18.65
C GLN A 128 -4.37 -31.04 -20.10
N PRO A 129 -5.15 -31.67 -21.00
CA PRO A 129 -4.73 -31.88 -22.40
C PRO A 129 -4.57 -30.58 -23.20
N TRP A 130 -5.17 -29.49 -22.71
CA TRP A 130 -5.05 -28.16 -23.30
C TRP A 130 -3.90 -27.32 -22.74
N CYS A 131 -3.20 -27.79 -21.70
CA CYS A 131 -2.04 -27.12 -21.09
C CYS A 131 -0.75 -27.73 -21.63
N ASP A 132 0.24 -26.90 -21.96
CA ASP A 132 1.57 -27.34 -22.40
C ASP A 132 2.52 -27.72 -21.26
N GLY A 133 2.01 -27.77 -20.03
CA GLY A 133 2.76 -28.10 -18.82
C GLY A 133 3.39 -26.91 -18.13
N ARG A 134 3.21 -25.68 -18.64
CA ARG A 134 3.75 -24.45 -18.05
C ARG A 134 2.63 -23.58 -17.52
N VAL A 135 2.73 -23.20 -16.25
CA VAL A 135 1.79 -22.30 -15.58
C VAL A 135 2.55 -21.05 -15.14
N VAL A 136 1.95 -19.89 -15.33
CA VAL A 136 2.43 -18.61 -14.78
C VAL A 136 1.35 -18.00 -13.90
N THR A 137 1.75 -17.22 -12.90
CA THR A 137 0.81 -16.54 -12.01
C THR A 137 0.85 -15.03 -12.19
N ARG A 138 -0.28 -14.37 -11.95
CA ARG A 138 -0.40 -12.91 -11.92
C ARG A 138 -1.48 -12.46 -10.95
N GLY A 139 -1.42 -11.22 -10.53
CA GLY A 139 -2.48 -10.60 -9.74
C GLY A 139 -1.94 -9.53 -8.81
N GLY A 140 -2.85 -8.69 -8.30
CA GLY A 140 -2.48 -7.59 -7.42
C GLY A 140 -3.14 -7.67 -6.05
N SER A 141 -2.54 -7.01 -5.04
CA SER A 141 -3.07 -6.99 -3.68
C SER A 141 -3.01 -8.39 -3.04
N TYR A 142 -4.11 -8.89 -2.52
CA TYR A 142 -4.23 -10.28 -2.09
C TYR A 142 -3.73 -11.27 -3.15
N ARG A 143 -4.11 -11.06 -4.43
CA ARG A 143 -3.67 -11.89 -5.57
C ARG A 143 -2.18 -11.70 -5.93
N GLY A 144 -1.51 -10.74 -5.31
CA GLY A 144 -0.05 -10.57 -5.33
C GLY A 144 0.60 -11.35 -4.20
N MET A 145 0.03 -11.26 -3.00
CA MET A 145 0.46 -12.00 -1.81
C MET A 145 0.38 -13.52 -2.02
N ASP A 146 -0.74 -14.03 -2.55
CA ASP A 146 -0.93 -15.48 -2.72
C ASP A 146 0.11 -16.11 -3.64
N GLN A 147 0.63 -15.37 -4.64
CA GLN A 147 1.74 -15.83 -5.46
C GLN A 147 3.00 -16.10 -4.64
N TRP A 148 3.32 -15.28 -3.64
CA TRP A 148 4.43 -15.53 -2.74
C TRP A 148 4.22 -16.77 -1.88
N GLN A 149 2.99 -17.01 -1.42
CA GLN A 149 2.63 -18.24 -0.70
C GLN A 149 2.73 -19.47 -1.60
N ILE A 150 2.35 -19.36 -2.89
CA ILE A 150 2.49 -20.43 -3.89
C ILE A 150 3.97 -20.67 -4.21
N LEU A 151 4.76 -19.61 -4.41
CA LEU A 151 6.21 -19.70 -4.66
C LEU A 151 6.93 -20.46 -3.55
N ALA A 152 6.54 -20.27 -2.30
CA ALA A 152 7.08 -21.01 -1.14
C ALA A 152 6.79 -22.53 -1.17
N GLN A 153 5.85 -23.00 -2.01
CA GLN A 153 5.58 -24.42 -2.20
C GLN A 153 6.42 -25.07 -3.32
N HIS A 154 7.17 -24.28 -4.08
CA HIS A 154 8.04 -24.71 -5.18
C HIS A 154 7.34 -25.63 -6.20
N PRO A 155 6.16 -25.27 -6.74
CA PRO A 155 5.42 -26.14 -7.65
C PRO A 155 6.20 -26.33 -8.98
N ALA A 156 6.43 -27.57 -9.38
CA ALA A 156 7.31 -27.94 -10.50
C ALA A 156 6.94 -27.33 -11.86
N HIS A 157 5.67 -26.97 -12.06
CA HIS A 157 5.14 -26.44 -13.32
C HIS A 157 4.98 -24.92 -13.31
N LEU A 158 5.33 -24.23 -12.22
CA LEU A 158 5.31 -22.77 -12.16
C LEU A 158 6.53 -22.22 -12.91
N ALA A 159 6.30 -21.46 -13.97
CA ALA A 159 7.34 -21.00 -14.89
C ALA A 159 7.70 -19.53 -14.74
N ALA A 160 6.78 -18.69 -14.24
CA ALA A 160 7.02 -17.28 -13.91
C ALA A 160 5.92 -16.75 -13.00
N ALA A 161 6.18 -15.63 -12.29
CA ALA A 161 5.20 -14.97 -11.44
C ALA A 161 5.25 -13.44 -11.64
N VAL A 162 4.06 -12.80 -11.56
CA VAL A 162 3.94 -11.34 -11.59
C VAL A 162 3.09 -10.87 -10.40
N PRO A 163 3.69 -10.83 -9.18
CA PRO A 163 3.04 -10.23 -8.02
C PRO A 163 3.04 -8.70 -8.14
N THR A 164 1.84 -8.11 -8.14
CA THR A 164 1.63 -6.66 -8.23
C THR A 164 1.06 -6.15 -6.91
N ALA A 165 1.60 -5.06 -6.36
CA ALA A 165 1.07 -4.46 -5.12
C ALA A 165 0.81 -5.54 -4.04
N ALA A 166 1.80 -6.38 -3.79
CA ALA A 166 1.61 -7.57 -2.96
C ALA A 166 1.61 -7.21 -1.48
N VAL A 167 0.49 -7.46 -0.80
CA VAL A 167 0.36 -7.34 0.66
C VAL A 167 1.37 -8.26 1.36
N TYR A 168 2.02 -7.77 2.39
CA TYR A 168 2.82 -8.58 3.32
C TYR A 168 2.08 -8.69 4.66
N PRO A 169 1.29 -9.75 4.90
CA PRO A 169 0.48 -9.89 6.11
C PRO A 169 1.25 -9.65 7.40
N GLY A 170 0.68 -8.79 8.26
CA GLY A 170 1.28 -8.40 9.52
C GLY A 170 2.33 -7.28 9.42
N TRP A 171 2.62 -6.79 8.21
CA TRP A 171 3.58 -5.71 7.99
C TRP A 171 2.92 -4.41 7.49
N ASP A 172 2.18 -4.48 6.39
CA ASP A 172 1.45 -3.35 5.81
C ASP A 172 -0.08 -3.53 5.86
N PHE A 173 -0.56 -4.72 6.15
CA PHE A 173 -1.97 -5.02 6.38
C PHE A 173 -2.12 -6.24 7.32
N PRO A 174 -3.04 -6.24 8.28
CA PRO A 174 -4.09 -5.24 8.58
C PRO A 174 -3.62 -4.10 9.49
N GLN A 175 -2.35 -4.02 9.78
CA GLN A 175 -1.75 -3.02 10.66
C GLN A 175 -0.41 -2.54 10.07
N PHE A 176 0.00 -1.34 10.46
CA PHE A 176 1.30 -0.78 10.16
C PHE A 176 1.94 -0.30 11.47
N LYS A 177 3.13 -0.81 11.80
CA LYS A 177 3.84 -0.52 13.06
C LYS A 177 2.98 -0.69 14.33
N GLY A 178 2.12 -1.71 14.37
CA GLY A 178 1.25 -2.01 15.50
C GLY A 178 -0.01 -1.14 15.61
N ILE A 179 -0.31 -0.34 14.58
CA ILE A 179 -1.52 0.48 14.48
C ILE A 179 -2.43 -0.11 13.43
N PHE A 180 -3.62 -0.57 13.83
CA PHE A 180 -4.56 -1.19 12.92
C PHE A 180 -5.28 -0.16 12.03
N VAL A 181 -5.48 -0.52 10.78
CA VAL A 181 -6.25 0.29 9.82
C VAL A 181 -7.74 -0.05 9.90
N SER A 182 -8.62 0.96 9.95
CA SER A 182 -10.09 0.74 9.96
C SER A 182 -10.57 0.02 8.70
N TYR A 183 -9.85 0.17 7.57
CA TYR A 183 -10.08 -0.54 6.33
C TYR A 183 -10.09 -2.07 6.48
N MET A 184 -9.44 -2.65 7.51
CA MET A 184 -9.51 -4.08 7.74
C MET A 184 -10.96 -4.57 7.95
N ALA A 185 -11.83 -3.74 8.57
CA ALA A 185 -13.23 -4.06 8.73
C ALA A 185 -13.98 -4.07 7.39
N GLN A 186 -13.73 -3.08 6.53
CA GLN A 186 -14.28 -3.01 5.19
C GLN A 186 -13.89 -4.24 4.35
N TRP A 187 -12.60 -4.57 4.35
CA TRP A 187 -12.08 -5.71 3.59
C TRP A 187 -12.62 -7.05 4.13
N LEU A 188 -12.69 -7.22 5.46
CA LEU A 188 -13.27 -8.42 6.07
C LEU A 188 -14.78 -8.53 5.81
N ALA A 189 -15.53 -7.42 5.74
CA ALA A 189 -16.93 -7.43 5.32
C ALA A 189 -17.07 -7.87 3.86
N TYR A 190 -16.24 -7.32 2.96
CA TYR A 190 -16.23 -7.67 1.54
C TYR A 190 -15.94 -9.15 1.29
N THR A 191 -15.03 -9.74 2.07
CA THR A 191 -14.62 -11.13 1.94
C THR A 191 -15.39 -12.08 2.86
N SER A 192 -16.44 -11.61 3.54
CA SER A 192 -17.31 -12.45 4.36
C SER A 192 -18.30 -13.25 3.51
N GLY A 193 -18.58 -14.49 3.95
CA GLY A 193 -19.47 -15.40 3.20
C GLY A 193 -18.85 -15.90 1.90
N GLN A 194 -19.70 -16.32 0.98
CA GLN A 194 -19.28 -16.93 -0.31
C GLN A 194 -19.34 -15.96 -1.49
N THR A 195 -20.08 -14.86 -1.38
CA THR A 195 -20.28 -13.89 -2.46
C THR A 195 -19.55 -12.57 -2.18
N GLY A 196 -19.18 -11.83 -3.22
CA GLY A 196 -18.70 -10.48 -3.12
C GLY A 196 -19.83 -9.49 -2.81
N GLN A 197 -19.49 -8.38 -2.15
CA GLN A 197 -20.39 -7.28 -1.85
C GLN A 197 -19.84 -5.98 -2.45
N ASP A 198 -19.61 -5.98 -3.77
CA ASP A 198 -18.89 -4.91 -4.47
C ASP A 198 -19.54 -3.55 -4.30
N ASN A 199 -20.87 -3.47 -4.37
CA ASN A 199 -21.59 -2.20 -4.20
C ASN A 199 -21.37 -1.61 -2.80
N LEU A 200 -21.40 -2.43 -1.76
CA LEU A 200 -21.13 -1.99 -0.40
C LEU A 200 -19.64 -1.67 -0.23
N PHE A 201 -18.75 -2.51 -0.75
CA PHE A 201 -17.30 -2.29 -0.66
C PHE A 201 -16.88 -0.98 -1.31
N GLY A 202 -17.46 -0.64 -2.47
CA GLY A 202 -17.19 0.60 -3.20
C GLY A 202 -17.90 1.84 -2.65
N ASP A 203 -18.78 1.72 -1.66
CA ASP A 203 -19.47 2.87 -1.05
C ASP A 203 -18.57 3.59 -0.03
N GLY A 204 -17.66 4.42 -0.54
CA GLY A 204 -16.72 5.18 0.30
C GLY A 204 -17.40 6.07 1.35
N LYS A 205 -18.58 6.61 1.04
CA LYS A 205 -19.33 7.43 2.01
C LYS A 205 -19.87 6.59 3.17
N TYR A 206 -20.39 5.39 2.88
CA TYR A 206 -20.85 4.47 3.93
C TYR A 206 -19.71 4.15 4.89
N TRP A 207 -18.54 3.77 4.37
CA TRP A 207 -17.40 3.36 5.18
C TRP A 207 -16.81 4.53 5.96
N ALA A 208 -16.56 5.67 5.33
CA ALA A 208 -16.07 6.87 6.01
C ALA A 208 -17.00 7.27 7.17
N THR A 209 -18.34 7.27 6.95
CA THR A 209 -19.30 7.55 8.02
C THR A 209 -19.17 6.56 9.19
N ARG A 210 -19.04 5.25 8.90
CA ARG A 210 -18.90 4.23 9.96
C ARG A 210 -17.61 4.37 10.75
N PHE A 211 -16.51 4.69 10.07
CA PHE A 211 -15.22 4.88 10.73
C PHE A 211 -15.24 6.13 11.63
N VAL A 212 -15.77 7.23 11.12
CA VAL A 212 -15.95 8.47 11.90
C VAL A 212 -16.88 8.24 13.10
N ASP A 213 -18.06 7.65 12.91
CA ASP A 213 -19.01 7.36 13.99
C ASP A 213 -18.39 6.49 15.09
N ALA A 214 -17.64 5.46 14.72
CA ALA A 214 -16.96 4.58 15.66
C ALA A 214 -15.88 5.32 16.45
N TYR A 215 -15.09 6.14 15.74
CA TYR A 215 -13.98 6.91 16.29
C TYR A 215 -14.47 8.02 17.26
N GLU A 216 -15.45 8.83 16.85
CA GLU A 216 -15.98 9.94 17.63
C GLU A 216 -16.80 9.48 18.85
N SER A 217 -17.49 8.34 18.73
CA SER A 217 -18.22 7.76 19.86
C SER A 217 -17.31 7.12 20.92
N ASN A 218 -16.00 7.14 20.73
CA ASN A 218 -15.00 6.56 21.64
C ASN A 218 -15.26 5.09 22.01
N ARG A 219 -15.82 4.33 21.07
CA ARG A 219 -16.03 2.89 21.26
C ARG A 219 -14.71 2.14 21.17
N PRO A 220 -14.53 1.04 21.91
CA PRO A 220 -13.40 0.16 21.71
C PRO A 220 -13.32 -0.29 20.24
N PHE A 221 -12.13 -0.27 19.66
CA PHE A 221 -11.94 -0.55 18.24
C PHE A 221 -12.45 -1.94 17.83
N TYR A 222 -12.41 -2.92 18.71
CA TYR A 222 -12.95 -4.27 18.43
C TYR A 222 -14.44 -4.26 18.06
N THR A 223 -15.22 -3.26 18.50
CA THR A 223 -16.64 -3.14 18.17
C THR A 223 -16.92 -2.75 16.74
N LEU A 224 -15.88 -2.30 16.00
CA LEU A 224 -15.99 -1.95 14.60
C LEU A 224 -16.42 -3.17 13.75
N ALA A 225 -16.00 -4.37 14.12
CA ALA A 225 -16.44 -5.60 13.46
C ALA A 225 -17.96 -5.80 13.51
N ASP A 226 -18.57 -5.53 14.68
CA ASP A 226 -20.02 -5.67 14.88
C ASP A 226 -20.79 -4.56 14.12
N LEU A 227 -20.25 -3.33 14.12
CA LEU A 227 -20.85 -2.18 13.42
C LEU A 227 -20.88 -2.34 11.89
N THR A 228 -19.93 -3.09 11.35
CA THR A 228 -19.73 -3.22 9.89
C THR A 228 -20.16 -4.58 9.34
N GLY A 229 -20.52 -5.53 10.21
CA GLY A 229 -20.82 -6.90 9.80
C GLY A 229 -19.61 -7.68 9.26
N SER A 230 -18.42 -7.28 9.66
CA SER A 230 -17.16 -7.93 9.28
C SER A 230 -17.04 -9.33 9.90
N ASN A 231 -16.14 -10.16 9.37
CA ASN A 231 -15.78 -11.43 9.99
C ASN A 231 -15.15 -11.17 11.36
N ARG A 232 -15.99 -11.23 12.41
CA ARG A 232 -15.62 -10.87 13.78
C ARG A 232 -14.49 -11.73 14.33
N ASP A 233 -14.50 -13.04 14.04
CA ASP A 233 -13.48 -13.95 14.56
C ASP A 233 -12.09 -13.60 13.98
N ALA A 234 -12.01 -13.34 12.68
CA ALA A 234 -10.77 -12.92 12.04
C ALA A 234 -10.33 -11.54 12.54
N PHE A 235 -11.27 -10.61 12.70
CA PHE A 235 -11.00 -9.27 13.21
C PHE A 235 -10.37 -9.31 14.60
N LEU A 236 -10.98 -10.04 15.54
CA LEU A 236 -10.48 -10.17 16.91
C LEU A 236 -9.14 -10.92 16.96
N GLN A 237 -9.00 -11.98 16.15
CA GLN A 237 -7.76 -12.72 16.05
C GLN A 237 -6.61 -11.84 15.58
N TRP A 238 -6.85 -10.94 14.62
CA TRP A 238 -5.83 -9.99 14.17
C TRP A 238 -5.47 -8.97 15.25
N LEU A 239 -6.46 -8.44 15.97
CA LEU A 239 -6.21 -7.50 17.08
C LEU A 239 -5.37 -8.09 18.21
N ASP A 240 -5.39 -9.41 18.40
CA ASP A 240 -4.57 -10.08 19.40
C ASP A 240 -3.09 -10.19 18.99
N HIS A 241 -2.76 -9.83 17.73
CA HIS A 241 -1.42 -9.88 17.15
C HIS A 241 -1.00 -8.52 16.54
N PRO A 242 -0.83 -7.47 17.37
CA PRO A 242 -0.54 -6.13 16.87
C PRO A 242 0.91 -5.93 16.39
N GLY A 243 1.77 -6.91 16.58
CA GLY A 243 3.19 -6.85 16.24
C GLY A 243 3.61 -7.90 15.22
N ASP A 244 4.88 -7.84 14.82
CA ASP A 244 5.51 -8.83 13.91
C ASP A 244 5.90 -10.09 14.72
N ASP A 245 4.92 -10.94 14.98
CA ASP A 245 5.05 -12.14 15.80
C ASP A 245 4.91 -13.45 14.98
N ASP A 246 5.05 -14.60 15.65
CA ASP A 246 4.93 -15.93 15.02
C ASP A 246 3.57 -16.18 14.35
N TYR A 247 2.54 -15.45 14.78
CA TYR A 247 1.23 -15.52 14.13
C TYR A 247 1.31 -15.06 12.68
N TRP A 248 1.95 -13.91 12.41
CA TRP A 248 2.08 -13.36 11.05
C TRP A 248 3.17 -14.06 10.24
N ALA A 249 4.23 -14.56 10.90
CA ALA A 249 5.30 -15.27 10.23
C ALA A 249 4.81 -16.48 9.40
N ARG A 250 3.72 -17.14 9.82
CA ARG A 250 3.13 -18.28 9.09
C ARG A 250 2.44 -17.92 7.78
N TYR A 251 2.13 -16.63 7.56
CA TYR A 251 1.44 -16.14 6.35
C TYR A 251 2.40 -15.88 5.19
N ASN A 252 3.67 -15.71 5.51
CA ASN A 252 4.71 -15.26 4.59
C ASN A 252 5.74 -16.36 4.33
N PRO A 253 6.45 -16.35 3.18
CA PRO A 253 7.57 -17.23 2.95
C PRO A 253 8.67 -17.05 4.01
N LYS A 254 9.28 -18.15 4.42
CA LYS A 254 10.45 -18.14 5.32
C LYS A 254 11.73 -17.88 4.53
N PRO A 255 12.82 -17.45 5.17
CA PRO A 255 14.11 -17.24 4.49
C PRO A 255 14.57 -18.44 3.66
N ASP A 256 14.32 -19.67 4.13
CA ASP A 256 14.70 -20.89 3.39
C ASP A 256 13.85 -21.14 2.14
N ASP A 257 12.58 -20.70 2.13
CA ASP A 257 11.71 -20.86 0.96
C ASP A 257 12.25 -20.07 -0.24
N TYR A 258 12.78 -18.85 0.01
CA TYR A 258 13.36 -18.03 -1.06
C TYR A 258 14.57 -18.67 -1.75
N LYS A 259 15.35 -19.53 -1.05
CA LYS A 259 16.53 -20.19 -1.61
C LYS A 259 16.18 -21.12 -2.77
N SER A 260 14.98 -21.68 -2.74
CA SER A 260 14.51 -22.66 -3.71
C SER A 260 13.67 -22.05 -4.85
N ILE A 261 13.38 -20.76 -4.79
CA ILE A 261 12.68 -20.06 -5.88
C ILE A 261 13.69 -19.73 -6.97
N ASP A 262 13.57 -20.36 -8.14
CA ASP A 262 14.47 -20.17 -9.29
C ASP A 262 13.68 -19.96 -10.60
N ILE A 263 12.68 -19.12 -10.56
CA ILE A 263 11.87 -18.73 -11.73
C ILE A 263 11.89 -17.21 -11.90
N PRO A 264 11.68 -16.70 -13.13
CA PRO A 264 11.56 -15.27 -13.38
C PRO A 264 10.37 -14.65 -12.64
N ILE A 265 10.61 -13.51 -11.98
CA ILE A 265 9.61 -12.74 -11.24
C ILE A 265 9.63 -11.28 -11.73
N LEU A 266 8.44 -10.74 -12.02
CA LEU A 266 8.23 -9.30 -12.21
C LEU A 266 7.36 -8.77 -11.07
N SER A 267 7.96 -8.09 -10.10
CA SER A 267 7.23 -7.41 -9.02
C SER A 267 6.91 -5.98 -9.44
N ILE A 268 5.65 -5.57 -9.26
CA ILE A 268 5.17 -4.23 -9.64
C ILE A 268 4.58 -3.55 -8.39
N THR A 269 4.93 -2.29 -8.14
CA THR A 269 4.34 -1.47 -7.09
C THR A 269 4.31 0.01 -7.47
N GLY A 270 3.69 0.85 -6.64
CA GLY A 270 3.56 2.29 -6.86
C GLY A 270 4.10 3.12 -5.70
N TYR A 271 4.49 4.37 -5.97
CA TYR A 271 4.98 5.28 -4.92
C TYR A 271 3.88 5.70 -3.95
N PHE A 272 2.62 5.60 -4.36
CA PHE A 272 1.44 5.96 -3.56
C PHE A 272 0.56 4.73 -3.24
N ASP A 273 1.11 3.54 -3.41
CA ASP A 273 0.43 2.28 -3.14
C ASP A 273 0.56 1.91 -1.66
N GLY A 274 -0.57 1.71 -0.98
CA GLY A 274 -0.59 1.29 0.43
C GLY A 274 0.15 -0.02 0.70
N ASP A 275 0.25 -0.91 -0.30
CA ASP A 275 0.96 -2.18 -0.22
C ASP A 275 2.40 -2.09 -0.77
N GLN A 276 2.93 -0.88 -1.01
CA GLN A 276 4.34 -0.69 -1.40
C GLN A 276 5.31 -1.26 -0.36
N PRO A 277 5.11 -1.02 0.97
CA PRO A 277 6.03 -1.57 1.98
C PRO A 277 6.11 -3.10 1.93
N GLY A 278 4.99 -3.78 1.71
CA GLY A 278 4.91 -5.24 1.57
C GLY A 278 5.59 -5.73 0.31
N ALA A 279 5.29 -5.13 -0.84
CA ALA A 279 5.92 -5.47 -2.12
C ALA A 279 7.45 -5.31 -2.06
N LEU A 280 7.94 -4.23 -1.43
CA LEU A 280 9.38 -4.00 -1.24
C LEU A 280 9.98 -4.90 -0.15
N ARG A 281 9.21 -5.34 0.85
CA ARG A 281 9.68 -6.35 1.82
C ARG A 281 9.91 -7.69 1.12
N TYR A 282 8.99 -8.18 0.30
CA TYR A 282 9.23 -9.38 -0.52
C TYR A 282 10.47 -9.25 -1.41
N TYR A 283 10.66 -8.10 -2.06
CA TYR A 283 11.87 -7.82 -2.84
C TYR A 283 13.14 -7.94 -1.98
N ARG A 284 13.17 -7.29 -0.80
CA ARG A 284 14.35 -7.31 0.09
C ARG A 284 14.64 -8.71 0.62
N GLU A 285 13.61 -9.45 1.04
CA GLU A 285 13.73 -10.83 1.51
C GLU A 285 14.25 -11.75 0.38
N PHE A 286 13.72 -11.60 -0.83
CA PHE A 286 14.21 -12.34 -1.99
C PHE A 286 15.67 -12.00 -2.29
N MET A 287 16.04 -10.72 -2.33
CA MET A 287 17.43 -10.29 -2.57
C MET A 287 18.38 -10.70 -1.45
N ALA A 288 17.93 -10.85 -0.23
CA ALA A 288 18.73 -11.35 0.87
C ALA A 288 18.99 -12.87 0.73
N ASN A 289 17.96 -13.66 0.46
CA ASN A 289 17.96 -15.10 0.67
C ASN A 289 18.05 -15.95 -0.60
N ALA A 290 17.56 -15.50 -1.77
CA ALA A 290 17.54 -16.29 -3.01
C ALA A 290 18.93 -16.54 -3.58
N SER A 291 19.03 -17.52 -4.48
CA SER A 291 20.27 -17.84 -5.19
C SER A 291 20.76 -16.67 -6.07
N ALA A 292 22.07 -16.64 -6.37
CA ALA A 292 22.63 -15.62 -7.27
C ALA A 292 21.99 -15.68 -8.67
N ASN A 293 21.66 -16.88 -9.16
CA ASN A 293 20.96 -17.08 -10.42
C ASN A 293 19.55 -16.51 -10.37
N ALA A 294 18.75 -16.83 -9.36
CA ALA A 294 17.38 -16.34 -9.21
C ALA A 294 17.31 -14.81 -9.15
N LYS A 295 18.25 -14.18 -8.45
CA LYS A 295 18.35 -12.70 -8.34
C LYS A 295 18.56 -12.02 -9.71
N GLN A 296 19.17 -12.67 -10.68
CA GLN A 296 19.34 -12.13 -12.04
C GLN A 296 18.04 -12.09 -12.85
N HIS A 297 17.05 -12.90 -12.46
CA HIS A 297 15.76 -13.02 -13.12
C HIS A 297 14.61 -12.36 -12.33
N PHE A 298 14.96 -11.57 -11.32
CA PHE A 298 14.00 -10.75 -10.59
C PHE A 298 13.98 -9.32 -11.16
N TYR A 299 12.80 -8.87 -11.55
CA TYR A 299 12.56 -7.53 -12.07
C TYR A 299 11.60 -6.79 -11.14
N LEU A 300 11.95 -5.53 -10.80
CA LEU A 300 11.12 -4.63 -10.04
C LEU A 300 10.72 -3.45 -10.93
N LEU A 301 9.43 -3.12 -10.94
CA LEU A 301 8.88 -1.96 -11.64
C LEU A 301 8.14 -1.08 -10.64
N MET A 302 8.54 0.20 -10.53
CA MET A 302 7.93 1.18 -9.64
C MET A 302 7.48 2.41 -10.43
N GLY A 303 6.17 2.72 -10.37
CA GLY A 303 5.60 3.89 -11.04
C GLY A 303 4.94 4.87 -10.06
N PRO A 304 4.49 6.04 -10.56
CA PRO A 304 3.80 7.03 -9.75
C PRO A 304 2.32 6.67 -9.55
N TRP A 305 2.07 5.47 -9.06
CA TRP A 305 0.75 4.86 -8.99
C TRP A 305 0.32 4.66 -7.53
N ASP A 306 -0.99 4.75 -7.32
CA ASP A 306 -1.67 4.25 -6.13
C ASP A 306 -2.03 2.75 -6.28
N HIS A 307 -2.74 2.20 -5.32
CA HIS A 307 -3.11 0.79 -5.32
C HIS A 307 -3.89 0.35 -6.58
N PRO A 308 -4.98 1.02 -7.01
CA PRO A 308 -5.62 0.75 -8.29
C PRO A 308 -4.71 1.01 -9.49
N GLY A 309 -3.93 2.08 -9.45
CA GLY A 309 -3.02 2.53 -10.50
C GLY A 309 -1.90 1.53 -10.83
N THR A 310 -1.52 0.65 -9.91
CA THR A 310 -0.58 -0.44 -10.20
C THR A 310 -1.12 -1.44 -11.23
N ARG A 311 -2.42 -1.43 -11.50
CA ARG A 311 -3.11 -2.28 -12.49
C ARG A 311 -3.77 -1.48 -13.61
N HIS A 312 -4.18 -0.24 -13.30
CA HIS A 312 -4.82 0.71 -14.21
C HIS A 312 -4.21 2.11 -14.04
N PRO A 313 -2.96 2.32 -14.49
CA PRO A 313 -2.26 3.59 -14.34
C PRO A 313 -3.06 4.77 -14.86
N GLN A 314 -3.07 5.86 -14.10
CA GLN A 314 -3.69 7.12 -14.49
C GLN A 314 -2.64 8.22 -14.55
N GLN A 315 -2.85 9.20 -15.44
CA GLN A 315 -1.96 10.36 -15.57
C GLN A 315 -2.14 11.35 -14.41
N LYS A 316 -3.30 11.34 -13.76
CA LYS A 316 -3.62 12.22 -12.63
C LYS A 316 -3.85 11.41 -11.37
N LEU A 317 -3.28 11.87 -10.27
CA LEU A 317 -3.44 11.24 -8.97
C LEU A 317 -3.24 12.26 -7.86
N GLY A 318 -4.22 12.40 -6.95
CA GLY A 318 -4.09 13.21 -5.72
C GLY A 318 -3.67 14.66 -5.95
N GLY A 319 -4.16 15.31 -7.03
CA GLY A 319 -3.77 16.67 -7.44
C GLY A 319 -2.51 16.74 -8.30
N LEU A 320 -1.76 15.64 -8.40
CA LEU A 320 -0.56 15.57 -9.25
C LEU A 320 -0.92 15.17 -10.69
N THR A 321 -0.12 15.64 -11.63
CA THR A 321 -0.21 15.23 -13.04
C THR A 321 1.17 14.78 -13.50
N PHE A 322 1.25 13.58 -14.07
CA PHE A 322 2.47 12.97 -14.57
C PHE A 322 2.48 12.96 -16.10
N ASP A 323 3.66 12.81 -16.73
CA ASP A 323 3.75 12.62 -18.16
C ASP A 323 3.04 11.32 -18.59
N LYS A 324 2.52 11.29 -19.81
CA LYS A 324 1.83 10.11 -20.38
C LYS A 324 2.67 8.83 -20.35
N LYS A 325 4.00 8.93 -20.28
CA LYS A 325 4.89 7.77 -20.14
C LYS A 325 4.66 7.00 -18.84
N SER A 326 4.03 7.61 -17.82
CA SER A 326 3.65 6.94 -16.57
C SER A 326 2.47 5.98 -16.75
N VAL A 327 1.68 6.13 -17.82
CA VAL A 327 0.49 5.33 -18.12
C VAL A 327 0.86 4.14 -18.97
N LEU A 328 1.17 3.00 -18.31
CA LEU A 328 1.50 1.75 -18.99
C LEU A 328 0.25 0.85 -19.12
N ASP A 329 0.14 0.12 -20.22
CA ASP A 329 -0.80 -1.01 -20.29
C ASP A 329 -0.20 -2.20 -19.52
N ILE A 330 -0.61 -2.34 -18.26
CA ILE A 330 -0.07 -3.35 -17.35
C ILE A 330 -0.42 -4.77 -17.80
N ASP A 331 -1.61 -4.99 -18.35
CA ASP A 331 -1.99 -6.31 -18.85
C ASP A 331 -1.16 -6.69 -20.10
N GLN A 332 -0.88 -5.73 -20.98
CA GLN A 332 0.02 -5.95 -22.12
C GLN A 332 1.45 -6.22 -21.65
N LEU A 333 1.93 -5.48 -20.64
CA LEU A 333 3.26 -5.72 -20.06
C LEU A 333 3.39 -7.15 -19.51
N HIS A 334 2.33 -7.66 -18.83
CA HIS A 334 2.33 -9.06 -18.37
C HIS A 334 2.37 -10.05 -19.53
N ILE A 335 1.60 -9.81 -20.60
CA ILE A 335 1.62 -10.64 -21.82
C ILE A 335 3.02 -10.63 -22.45
N ASP A 336 3.64 -9.46 -22.58
CA ASP A 336 4.97 -9.31 -23.17
C ASP A 336 6.04 -9.97 -22.31
N PHE A 337 5.94 -9.86 -20.98
CA PHE A 337 6.83 -10.55 -20.04
C PHE A 337 6.70 -12.06 -20.18
N PHE A 338 5.49 -12.60 -20.17
CA PHE A 338 5.27 -14.03 -20.34
C PHE A 338 5.68 -14.53 -21.74
N ASN A 339 5.45 -13.74 -22.79
CA ASN A 339 5.93 -14.08 -24.14
C ASN A 339 7.46 -14.13 -24.19
N TRP A 340 8.14 -13.20 -23.52
CA TRP A 340 9.60 -13.21 -23.42
C TRP A 340 10.10 -14.45 -22.70
N ILE A 341 9.50 -14.80 -21.57
CA ILE A 341 9.96 -15.95 -20.76
C ILE A 341 9.58 -17.30 -21.40
N LEU A 342 8.37 -17.43 -21.96
CA LEU A 342 7.83 -18.72 -22.37
C LEU A 342 7.88 -18.99 -23.88
N LYS A 343 7.89 -17.95 -24.72
CA LYS A 343 7.66 -18.06 -26.16
C LYS A 343 8.82 -17.47 -26.99
N ASN A 344 10.00 -17.27 -26.40
CA ASN A 344 11.15 -16.63 -27.02
C ASN A 344 10.83 -15.23 -27.62
N GLY A 345 9.89 -14.53 -27.01
CA GLY A 345 9.53 -13.17 -27.39
C GLY A 345 10.62 -12.15 -27.03
N LYS A 346 10.43 -10.90 -27.45
CA LYS A 346 11.31 -9.80 -27.08
C LYS A 346 11.14 -9.44 -25.60
N ARG A 347 12.24 -9.09 -24.90
CA ARG A 347 12.19 -8.49 -23.57
C ARG A 347 11.39 -7.19 -23.63
N PRO A 348 10.45 -6.94 -22.70
CA PRO A 348 9.69 -5.69 -22.65
C PRO A 348 10.60 -4.46 -22.58
N ASP A 349 10.33 -3.45 -23.38
CA ASP A 349 11.21 -2.27 -23.54
C ASP A 349 11.35 -1.46 -22.24
N ILE A 350 10.38 -1.55 -21.34
CA ILE A 350 10.43 -0.90 -20.03
C ILE A 350 11.38 -1.61 -19.06
N LEU A 351 11.61 -2.91 -19.21
CA LEU A 351 12.44 -3.73 -18.32
C LEU A 351 13.90 -3.72 -18.77
N LYS A 352 14.57 -2.56 -18.78
CA LYS A 352 15.97 -2.44 -19.25
C LYS A 352 16.99 -2.97 -18.25
N ALA A 353 16.69 -2.85 -16.94
CA ALA A 353 17.52 -3.38 -15.87
C ALA A 353 16.67 -4.20 -14.88
N ARG A 354 17.23 -4.61 -13.76
CA ARG A 354 16.49 -5.35 -12.73
C ARG A 354 15.54 -4.45 -11.94
N VAL A 355 15.88 -3.17 -11.75
CA VAL A 355 15.03 -2.15 -11.13
C VAL A 355 14.70 -1.10 -12.17
N ASN A 356 13.41 -0.89 -12.42
CA ASN A 356 12.90 0.07 -13.40
C ASN A 356 11.94 0.99 -12.66
N TYR A 357 12.21 2.29 -12.69
CA TYR A 357 11.53 3.23 -11.82
C TYR A 357 11.27 4.56 -12.53
N TYR A 358 10.15 5.17 -12.15
CA TYR A 358 9.75 6.48 -12.68
C TYR A 358 10.27 7.60 -11.77
N VAL A 359 10.96 8.59 -12.33
CA VAL A 359 11.40 9.77 -11.57
C VAL A 359 10.34 10.85 -11.70
N MET A 360 9.58 11.05 -10.63
CA MET A 360 8.57 12.11 -10.55
C MET A 360 9.25 13.48 -10.56
N GLY A 361 8.66 14.45 -11.24
CA GLY A 361 9.24 15.80 -11.39
C GLY A 361 10.13 15.92 -12.64
N ALA A 362 11.02 14.95 -12.89
CA ALA A 362 11.72 14.80 -14.17
C ALA A 362 10.84 14.11 -15.23
N ASP A 363 9.83 13.38 -14.79
CA ASP A 363 8.84 12.68 -15.61
C ASP A 363 9.44 11.71 -16.63
N GLU A 364 10.38 10.88 -16.17
CA GLU A 364 11.07 9.91 -17.01
C GLU A 364 11.29 8.57 -16.30
N TRP A 365 11.41 7.49 -17.10
CA TRP A 365 11.82 6.18 -16.61
C TRP A 365 13.34 6.08 -16.56
N ARG A 366 13.85 5.65 -15.39
CA ARG A 366 15.26 5.29 -15.18
C ARG A 366 15.38 3.84 -14.77
N HIS A 367 16.61 3.33 -14.79
CA HIS A 367 16.91 1.92 -14.64
C HIS A 367 18.17 1.75 -13.80
N ALA A 368 18.19 0.73 -12.92
CA ALA A 368 19.33 0.40 -12.08
C ALA A 368 19.41 -1.12 -11.85
N ASP A 369 20.55 -1.60 -11.37
CA ASP A 369 20.71 -3.01 -11.05
C ASP A 369 20.18 -3.39 -9.67
N SER A 370 20.09 -2.44 -8.74
CA SER A 370 19.50 -2.64 -7.42
C SER A 370 18.90 -1.35 -6.88
N LEU A 371 18.04 -1.45 -5.84
CA LEU A 371 17.53 -0.27 -5.12
C LEU A 371 18.63 0.55 -4.45
N LYS A 372 19.77 -0.06 -4.14
CA LYS A 372 20.91 0.64 -3.51
C LYS A 372 21.63 1.58 -4.47
N ASP A 373 21.48 1.36 -5.77
CA ASP A 373 22.15 2.17 -6.80
C ASP A 373 21.39 3.46 -7.11
N LEU A 374 20.20 3.67 -6.51
CA LEU A 374 19.37 4.84 -6.76
C LEU A 374 19.85 6.07 -5.97
N SER A 375 20.55 5.87 -4.85
CA SER A 375 21.13 6.92 -4.04
C SER A 375 22.56 6.57 -3.65
N ASP A 376 23.45 7.56 -3.58
CA ASP A 376 24.85 7.39 -3.20
C ASP A 376 25.29 8.27 -2.02
N HIS A 377 24.45 9.23 -1.61
CA HIS A 377 24.69 10.08 -0.47
C HIS A 377 23.39 10.45 0.25
N THR A 378 23.53 11.05 1.43
CA THR A 378 22.41 11.42 2.29
C THR A 378 22.52 12.88 2.69
N LEU A 379 21.46 13.64 2.50
CA LEU A 379 21.31 14.98 3.07
C LEU A 379 20.71 14.84 4.47
N ARG A 380 21.48 15.26 5.50
CA ARG A 380 20.97 15.34 6.87
C ARG A 380 20.63 16.78 7.23
N LEU A 381 19.41 16.98 7.75
CA LEU A 381 18.91 18.26 8.23
C LEU A 381 18.46 18.10 9.69
N TYR A 382 19.03 18.88 10.58
CA TYR A 382 18.69 18.89 12.00
C TYR A 382 17.49 19.78 12.25
N LEU A 383 16.59 19.33 13.13
CA LEU A 383 15.51 20.13 13.67
C LEU A 383 16.09 21.13 14.69
N SER A 384 15.61 22.36 14.63
CA SER A 384 16.08 23.46 15.50
C SER A 384 14.94 24.44 15.79
N SER A 385 14.81 24.86 17.05
CA SER A 385 13.80 25.83 17.50
C SER A 385 14.35 26.61 18.69
N PRO A 386 15.33 27.53 18.48
CA PRO A 386 16.02 28.22 19.56
C PRO A 386 15.08 29.10 20.41
N ASP A 387 14.00 29.58 19.81
CA ASP A 387 13.01 30.42 20.48
C ASP A 387 11.81 29.61 21.02
N ASN A 388 11.84 28.27 20.92
CA ASN A 388 10.73 27.35 21.28
C ASN A 388 9.41 27.71 20.60
N ASP A 389 9.45 28.00 19.30
CA ASP A 389 8.33 28.55 18.53
C ASP A 389 7.85 27.61 17.40
N ALA A 390 8.24 26.34 17.42
CA ALA A 390 7.88 25.36 16.36
C ALA A 390 6.52 24.71 16.62
N HIS A 391 5.41 25.47 16.74
CA HIS A 391 4.11 24.94 17.13
C HIS A 391 3.01 25.02 16.06
N ASP A 392 3.27 25.66 14.92
CA ASP A 392 2.38 25.67 13.76
C ASP A 392 3.10 26.12 12.47
N VAL A 393 2.37 26.22 11.36
CA VAL A 393 2.93 26.63 10.07
C VAL A 393 3.33 28.10 10.02
N PHE A 394 2.81 28.96 10.92
CA PHE A 394 3.13 30.39 11.00
C PHE A 394 4.31 30.64 11.93
N HIS A 395 4.52 29.73 12.87
CA HIS A 395 5.58 29.73 13.87
C HIS A 395 6.34 28.41 13.70
N ALA A 396 7.17 28.37 12.67
CA ALA A 396 7.94 27.16 12.34
C ALA A 396 9.37 27.28 12.85
N GLY A 397 9.89 26.18 13.41
CA GLY A 397 11.31 25.98 13.61
C GLY A 397 12.06 25.81 12.29
N PHE A 398 13.31 25.43 12.38
CA PHE A 398 14.23 25.33 11.24
C PHE A 398 14.67 23.90 10.99
N LEU A 399 14.91 23.57 9.71
CA LEU A 399 15.70 22.43 9.28
C LEU A 399 17.06 22.93 8.81
N THR A 400 18.13 22.57 9.50
CA THR A 400 19.48 23.12 9.29
C THR A 400 20.49 22.02 8.99
N ALA A 401 21.44 22.26 8.10
CA ALA A 401 22.54 21.33 7.82
C ALA A 401 23.55 21.23 8.99
N LYS A 402 23.61 22.23 9.84
CA LYS A 402 24.50 22.27 11.00
C LYS A 402 23.75 21.86 12.25
N GLN A 403 24.33 20.96 13.04
CA GLN A 403 23.76 20.58 14.33
C GLN A 403 23.59 21.81 15.22
N PRO A 404 22.39 22.01 15.80
CA PRO A 404 22.13 23.15 16.68
C PRO A 404 22.89 23.06 18.01
N GLY A 405 23.02 24.22 18.70
CA GLY A 405 23.53 24.29 20.06
C GLY A 405 22.46 23.94 21.09
N GLU A 406 22.73 24.29 22.36
CA GLU A 406 21.75 24.13 23.46
C GLU A 406 20.48 24.93 23.17
N GLN A 407 19.34 24.25 23.27
CA GLN A 407 18.01 24.82 23.07
C GLN A 407 16.96 23.98 23.82
N PRO A 408 15.79 24.55 24.15
CA PRO A 408 14.73 23.83 24.83
C PRO A 408 14.14 22.74 23.90
N ALA A 409 13.42 21.79 24.50
CA ALA A 409 12.60 20.86 23.76
C ALA A 409 11.30 21.52 23.33
N ASP A 410 10.86 21.26 22.11
CA ASP A 410 9.52 21.61 21.66
C ASP A 410 8.49 20.57 22.12
N THR A 411 7.27 20.99 22.41
CA THR A 411 6.24 20.11 22.96
C THR A 411 4.92 20.21 22.21
N PHE A 412 4.22 19.11 22.12
CA PHE A 412 2.82 19.04 21.73
C PHE A 412 2.04 18.07 22.63
N THR A 413 0.73 18.22 22.67
CA THR A 413 -0.15 17.37 23.48
C THR A 413 -1.06 16.53 22.60
N ASP A 414 -1.34 15.31 23.05
CA ASP A 414 -2.36 14.45 22.50
C ASP A 414 -3.43 14.16 23.56
N ASP A 415 -4.64 14.64 23.29
CA ASP A 415 -5.84 14.27 24.04
C ASP A 415 -6.73 13.41 23.14
N PRO A 416 -6.80 12.08 23.37
CA PRO A 416 -7.56 11.19 22.51
C PRO A 416 -9.07 11.43 22.54
N LEU A 417 -9.57 12.25 23.47
CA LEU A 417 -10.97 12.66 23.53
C LEU A 417 -11.25 13.99 22.83
N LYS A 418 -10.21 14.77 22.52
CA LYS A 418 -10.30 15.99 21.74
C LYS A 418 -10.15 15.66 20.26
N LEU A 419 -11.26 15.57 19.56
CA LEU A 419 -11.28 15.14 18.17
C LEU A 419 -11.12 16.31 17.19
N THR A 420 -10.42 16.07 16.10
CA THR A 420 -10.49 16.95 14.92
C THR A 420 -11.92 16.86 14.36
N PRO A 421 -12.60 17.98 14.05
CA PRO A 421 -13.94 17.95 13.47
C PRO A 421 -14.01 17.06 12.23
N ALA A 422 -15.05 16.23 12.12
CA ALA A 422 -15.23 15.29 11.00
C ALA A 422 -15.20 16.00 9.63
N ASP A 423 -15.73 17.23 9.56
CA ASP A 423 -15.69 18.05 8.34
C ASP A 423 -14.25 18.36 7.87
N ASP A 424 -13.30 18.51 8.80
CA ASP A 424 -11.91 18.79 8.45
C ASP A 424 -11.19 17.51 7.98
N LEU A 425 -11.54 16.35 8.54
CA LEU A 425 -11.06 15.05 8.10
C LEU A 425 -11.57 14.69 6.70
N LEU A 426 -12.85 14.94 6.42
CA LEU A 426 -13.47 14.71 5.11
C LEU A 426 -12.96 15.67 4.03
N LYS A 427 -12.62 16.91 4.39
CA LYS A 427 -12.03 17.89 3.44
C LYS A 427 -10.62 17.49 2.99
N ASN A 428 -9.86 16.80 3.85
CA ASN A 428 -8.51 16.33 3.53
C ASN A 428 -8.50 15.03 2.72
N SER A 429 -9.65 14.39 2.50
CA SER A 429 -9.81 13.19 1.67
C SER A 429 -10.25 13.47 0.23
N GLY A 430 -10.19 14.72 -0.22
CA GLY A 430 -10.55 15.15 -1.57
C GLY A 430 -9.58 14.67 -2.65
N ASP A 431 -9.88 15.00 -3.92
CA ASP A 431 -9.11 14.58 -5.09
C ASP A 431 -7.63 15.03 -5.07
N ASP A 432 -7.27 15.99 -4.20
CA ASP A 432 -5.95 16.60 -4.12
C ASP A 432 -5.13 16.17 -2.88
N TYR A 433 -5.37 14.99 -2.35
CA TYR A 433 -4.78 14.49 -1.09
C TYR A 433 -3.24 14.40 -1.05
N LEU A 434 -2.58 14.42 -2.19
CA LEU A 434 -1.10 14.49 -2.29
C LEU A 434 -0.59 15.95 -2.38
N MET A 435 -1.50 16.93 -2.41
CA MET A 435 -1.21 18.36 -2.40
C MET A 435 -1.83 18.98 -1.16
N GLN A 436 -1.00 19.41 -0.24
CA GLN A 436 -1.49 19.98 1.03
C GLN A 436 -1.69 21.49 0.91
N SER A 437 -2.77 21.98 1.50
CA SER A 437 -2.88 23.41 1.76
C SER A 437 -1.77 23.83 2.73
N PRO A 438 -1.07 24.95 2.50
CA PRO A 438 -0.13 25.50 3.49
C PRO A 438 -0.75 25.70 4.88
N GLU A 439 -2.06 25.89 4.93
CA GLU A 439 -2.82 26.10 6.16
C GLU A 439 -3.25 24.80 6.88
N ALA A 440 -2.95 23.63 6.33
CA ALA A 440 -3.36 22.35 6.93
C ALA A 440 -2.79 22.13 8.34
N TYR A 441 -1.71 22.83 8.70
CA TYR A 441 -0.98 22.62 9.95
C TYR A 441 -1.04 23.82 10.89
N LYS A 442 -2.25 24.17 11.34
CA LYS A 442 -2.50 25.40 12.12
C LYS A 442 -2.35 25.31 13.64
N ALA A 443 -2.39 24.12 14.24
CA ALA A 443 -2.34 23.97 15.69
C ALA A 443 -2.00 22.56 16.14
N ASP A 444 -1.58 22.42 17.40
CA ASP A 444 -1.29 21.16 18.10
C ASP A 444 -0.26 20.26 17.37
N ARG A 445 0.79 20.86 16.74
CA ARG A 445 1.83 20.14 16.02
C ARG A 445 3.13 20.92 15.94
N LEU A 446 4.23 20.20 15.79
CA LEU A 446 5.53 20.82 15.57
C LEU A 446 5.82 20.90 14.08
N VAL A 447 6.28 22.04 13.62
CA VAL A 447 6.62 22.30 12.22
C VAL A 447 8.02 22.88 12.10
N TYR A 448 8.85 22.27 11.24
CA TYR A 448 10.20 22.71 10.94
C TYR A 448 10.38 22.88 9.44
N ALA A 449 10.96 24.00 9.01
CA ALA A 449 11.14 24.30 7.59
C ALA A 449 12.58 24.64 7.25
N SER A 450 13.05 24.18 6.09
CA SER A 450 14.40 24.50 5.59
C SER A 450 14.44 25.87 4.91
N ASP A 451 15.63 26.40 4.71
CA ASP A 451 15.89 27.39 3.66
C ASP A 451 15.61 26.79 2.27
N PRO A 452 15.39 27.63 1.24
CA PRO A 452 15.27 27.15 -0.14
C PRO A 452 16.53 26.38 -0.55
N ILE A 453 16.35 25.17 -1.11
CA ILE A 453 17.50 24.39 -1.63
C ILE A 453 18.19 25.16 -2.76
N PRO A 454 19.54 25.19 -2.76
CA PRO A 454 20.31 26.05 -3.68
C PRO A 454 20.39 25.51 -5.12
N ALA A 455 20.15 24.21 -5.31
CA ALA A 455 20.18 23.52 -6.59
C ALA A 455 19.05 22.46 -6.63
N PRO A 456 18.66 21.96 -7.80
CA PRO A 456 17.75 20.81 -7.86
C PRO A 456 18.36 19.59 -7.14
N ILE A 457 17.52 18.81 -6.47
CA ILE A 457 17.90 17.53 -5.85
C ILE A 457 16.90 16.44 -6.26
N THR A 458 17.35 15.20 -6.33
CA THR A 458 16.45 14.06 -6.51
C THR A 458 16.48 13.18 -5.25
N VAL A 459 15.39 13.19 -4.49
CA VAL A 459 15.20 12.24 -3.39
C VAL A 459 14.97 10.87 -4.00
N ALA A 460 15.71 9.84 -3.58
CA ALA A 460 15.66 8.51 -4.18
C ALA A 460 15.85 7.41 -3.13
N GLY A 461 14.78 7.05 -2.44
CA GLY A 461 14.85 6.04 -1.39
C GLY A 461 13.76 6.20 -0.33
N VAL A 462 13.99 5.55 0.82
CA VAL A 462 13.19 5.73 2.03
C VAL A 462 13.84 6.82 2.87
N MET A 463 13.07 7.83 3.23
CA MET A 463 13.51 8.87 4.17
C MET A 463 13.60 8.28 5.58
N ASP A 464 14.39 8.91 6.43
CA ASP A 464 14.57 8.50 7.82
C ASP A 464 14.51 9.76 8.72
N LEU A 465 13.56 9.79 9.64
CA LEU A 465 13.44 10.85 10.63
C LEU A 465 13.73 10.27 12.02
N VAL A 466 14.76 10.78 12.66
CA VAL A 466 15.07 10.48 14.05
C VAL A 466 14.63 11.65 14.92
N ALA A 467 13.66 11.41 15.79
CA ALA A 467 13.23 12.35 16.82
C ALA A 467 13.61 11.80 18.19
N ASN A 468 14.37 12.56 18.98
CA ASN A 468 14.63 12.24 20.37
C ASN A 468 13.43 12.70 21.20
N VAL A 469 12.63 11.76 21.68
CA VAL A 469 11.35 12.03 22.32
C VAL A 469 11.33 11.57 23.76
N SER A 470 10.79 12.39 24.65
CA SER A 470 10.31 11.94 25.97
C SER A 470 8.79 12.09 26.05
N LEU A 471 8.14 11.18 26.75
CA LEU A 471 6.70 11.05 26.89
C LEU A 471 6.34 10.92 28.36
N ASP A 472 5.23 11.53 28.81
CA ASP A 472 4.77 11.45 30.21
C ASP A 472 3.78 10.32 30.48
N THR A 473 3.29 9.62 29.44
CA THR A 473 2.38 8.47 29.49
C THR A 473 3.07 7.19 29.04
N PRO A 474 2.55 5.99 29.38
CA PRO A 474 3.18 4.72 29.00
C PRO A 474 3.04 4.38 27.52
N ASP A 475 2.17 5.08 26.77
CA ASP A 475 1.96 4.92 25.33
C ASP A 475 1.46 6.21 24.71
N GLY A 476 1.46 6.27 23.38
CA GLY A 476 0.97 7.38 22.57
C GLY A 476 1.37 7.20 21.12
N ASP A 477 0.64 7.82 20.22
CA ASP A 477 0.88 7.72 18.78
C ASP A 477 1.30 9.06 18.19
N VAL A 478 2.35 9.05 17.36
CA VAL A 478 2.85 10.21 16.64
C VAL A 478 2.77 9.98 15.14
N TRP A 479 2.25 10.94 14.43
CA TRP A 479 2.35 11.05 12.99
C TRP A 479 3.51 11.96 12.61
N ALA A 480 4.30 11.55 11.63
CA ALA A 480 5.39 12.31 11.05
C ALA A 480 5.14 12.52 9.55
N GLY A 481 5.19 13.76 9.10
CA GLY A 481 5.07 14.14 7.70
C GLY A 481 6.31 14.84 7.19
N VAL A 482 6.67 14.56 5.93
CA VAL A 482 7.71 15.31 5.20
C VAL A 482 7.09 15.85 3.93
N ASP A 483 7.16 17.17 3.76
CA ASP A 483 6.61 17.88 2.61
C ASP A 483 7.69 18.65 1.85
N ALA A 484 7.41 18.94 0.58
CA ALA A 484 8.17 19.88 -0.25
C ALA A 484 7.29 21.08 -0.63
N ILE A 485 7.68 22.28 -0.20
CA ILE A 485 7.05 23.53 -0.60
C ILE A 485 7.78 24.03 -1.85
N LEU A 486 7.12 23.94 -2.99
CA LEU A 486 7.68 24.32 -4.28
C LEU A 486 7.83 25.85 -4.43
N PRO A 487 8.68 26.33 -5.35
CA PRO A 487 8.88 27.77 -5.57
C PRO A 487 7.59 28.54 -5.95
N ASP A 488 6.60 27.85 -6.51
CA ASP A 488 5.28 28.40 -6.84
C ASP A 488 4.27 28.41 -5.67
N GLY A 489 4.70 27.95 -4.48
CA GLY A 489 3.92 27.89 -3.25
C GLY A 489 3.08 26.62 -3.07
N ARG A 490 3.01 25.74 -4.06
CA ARG A 490 2.35 24.43 -3.89
C ARG A 490 3.13 23.57 -2.92
N THR A 491 2.42 22.80 -2.11
CA THR A 491 3.02 21.87 -1.14
C THR A 491 2.74 20.44 -1.58
N LEU A 492 3.80 19.66 -1.76
CA LEU A 492 3.74 18.24 -2.09
C LEU A 492 4.01 17.40 -0.85
N VAL A 493 3.21 16.38 -0.61
CA VAL A 493 3.55 15.33 0.35
C VAL A 493 4.67 14.47 -0.24
N LEU A 494 5.84 14.44 0.39
CA LEU A 494 6.94 13.54 0.02
C LEU A 494 6.78 12.18 0.68
N GLY A 495 6.28 12.17 1.90
CA GLY A 495 6.01 10.94 2.63
C GLY A 495 5.45 11.21 4.02
N GLN A 496 4.93 10.14 4.61
CA GLN A 496 4.42 10.14 5.98
C GLN A 496 4.73 8.81 6.65
N ASP A 497 4.86 8.84 7.96
CA ASP A 497 5.09 7.67 8.80
C ASP A 497 4.35 7.82 10.14
N VAL A 498 4.19 6.75 10.86
CA VAL A 498 3.57 6.73 12.19
C VAL A 498 4.44 5.97 13.18
N MET A 499 4.34 6.34 14.45
CA MET A 499 5.03 5.64 15.53
C MET A 499 4.09 5.49 16.72
N ARG A 500 3.94 4.25 17.19
CA ARG A 500 3.33 3.97 18.51
C ARG A 500 4.43 3.80 19.54
N ALA A 501 4.37 4.54 20.64
CA ALA A 501 5.43 4.60 21.64
C ALA A 501 5.90 3.22 22.12
N ARG A 502 4.98 2.29 22.37
CA ARG A 502 5.33 0.92 22.83
C ARG A 502 6.07 0.09 21.78
N PHE A 503 6.07 0.49 20.50
CA PHE A 503 6.77 -0.17 19.39
C PHE A 503 7.94 0.63 18.82
N ARG A 504 8.42 1.66 19.54
CA ARG A 504 9.55 2.50 19.11
C ARG A 504 10.87 1.75 18.88
N HIS A 505 11.02 0.58 19.50
CA HIS A 505 12.18 -0.30 19.32
C HIS A 505 11.91 -1.46 18.34
N GLY A 506 10.78 -1.42 17.61
CA GLY A 506 10.34 -2.46 16.70
C GLY A 506 9.07 -3.17 17.16
N THR A 507 8.37 -3.79 16.23
CA THR A 507 7.03 -4.34 16.47
C THR A 507 7.02 -5.76 17.03
N ALA A 508 8.18 -6.43 17.13
CA ALA A 508 8.25 -7.80 17.67
C ALA A 508 7.85 -7.88 19.16
N LYS A 509 8.05 -6.79 19.91
CA LYS A 509 7.76 -6.73 21.34
C LYS A 509 7.28 -5.34 21.74
N ALA A 510 6.13 -5.28 22.42
CA ALA A 510 5.64 -4.05 23.00
C ALA A 510 6.41 -3.70 24.28
N GLU A 511 6.96 -2.47 24.34
CA GLU A 511 7.70 -1.93 25.50
C GLU A 511 7.12 -0.57 25.88
N PRO A 512 6.31 -0.48 26.96
CA PRO A 512 5.74 0.80 27.40
C PRO A 512 6.84 1.86 27.60
N ALA A 513 6.54 3.10 27.23
CA ALA A 513 7.43 4.22 27.47
C ALA A 513 7.56 4.48 28.97
N LYS A 514 8.75 4.91 29.40
CA LYS A 514 8.98 5.36 30.78
C LYS A 514 8.88 6.88 30.82
N SER A 515 8.03 7.37 31.72
CA SER A 515 7.77 8.81 31.82
C SER A 515 9.08 9.61 31.96
N GLY A 516 9.26 10.57 31.03
CA GLY A 516 10.39 11.50 31.00
C GLY A 516 11.71 10.91 30.49
N GLU A 517 11.81 9.61 30.15
CA GLU A 517 13.01 9.04 29.53
C GLU A 517 13.12 9.55 28.08
N ILE A 518 14.28 10.09 27.72
CA ILE A 518 14.56 10.58 26.36
C ILE A 518 15.10 9.41 25.54
N GLU A 519 14.40 9.05 24.45
CA GLU A 519 14.82 7.98 23.58
C GLU A 519 14.70 8.40 22.10
N PRO A 520 15.58 7.87 21.20
CA PRO A 520 15.47 8.12 19.78
C PRO A 520 14.31 7.30 19.19
N TRP A 521 13.30 7.97 18.66
CA TRP A 521 12.23 7.36 17.87
C TRP A 521 12.59 7.49 16.40
N ARG A 522 12.71 6.33 15.72
CA ARG A 522 13.10 6.28 14.33
C ARG A 522 11.92 6.03 13.41
N PHE A 523 11.54 7.04 12.67
CA PHE A 523 10.53 6.97 11.62
C PHE A 523 11.22 6.53 10.32
N ASP A 524 11.25 5.24 10.05
CA ASP A 524 11.87 4.58 8.91
C ASP A 524 10.85 3.88 8.01
N GLY A 525 9.56 4.09 8.26
CA GLY A 525 8.43 3.53 7.54
C GLY A 525 7.89 4.44 6.42
N PHE A 526 8.58 5.54 6.10
CA PHE A 526 8.22 6.34 4.93
C PHE A 526 8.23 5.47 3.67
N TYR A 527 7.30 5.72 2.77
CA TYR A 527 7.29 5.01 1.50
C TYR A 527 8.52 5.37 0.67
N PHE A 528 9.02 4.38 -0.05
CA PHE A 528 10.09 4.58 -1.02
C PHE A 528 9.60 5.56 -2.09
N THR A 529 10.37 6.61 -2.36
CA THR A 529 10.03 7.63 -3.37
C THR A 529 11.22 7.93 -4.26
N VAL A 530 10.95 8.29 -5.52
CA VAL A 530 11.95 8.89 -6.41
C VAL A 530 11.35 10.15 -7.01
N ARG A 531 11.86 11.30 -6.56
CA ARG A 531 11.31 12.60 -6.96
C ARG A 531 12.39 13.67 -7.08
N GLU A 532 12.43 14.30 -8.23
CA GLU A 532 13.20 15.52 -8.44
C GLU A 532 12.46 16.73 -7.85
N LEU A 533 13.16 17.51 -7.05
CA LEU A 533 12.70 18.75 -6.45
C LEU A 533 13.50 19.92 -7.08
N PRO A 534 12.82 20.94 -7.62
CA PRO A 534 13.49 22.06 -8.28
C PRO A 534 14.22 22.94 -7.26
N LYS A 535 15.25 23.67 -7.75
CA LYS A 535 15.90 24.75 -6.98
C LYS A 535 14.84 25.71 -6.40
N GLY A 536 15.05 26.13 -5.15
CA GLY A 536 14.14 27.04 -4.44
C GLY A 536 13.03 26.33 -3.65
N THR A 537 12.92 25.00 -3.76
CA THR A 537 12.03 24.21 -2.90
C THR A 537 12.47 24.32 -1.44
N ARG A 538 11.51 24.37 -0.51
CA ARG A 538 11.75 24.23 0.93
C ARG A 538 11.25 22.87 1.40
N LEU A 539 12.02 22.22 2.25
CA LEU A 539 11.59 20.99 2.93
C LEU A 539 10.89 21.35 4.23
N ARG A 540 9.90 20.57 4.61
CA ARG A 540 9.15 20.75 5.85
C ARG A 540 8.97 19.40 6.53
N VAL A 541 9.27 19.35 7.83
CA VAL A 541 8.95 18.24 8.73
C VAL A 541 7.81 18.66 9.64
N VAL A 542 6.86 17.79 9.85
CA VAL A 542 5.75 17.97 10.78
C VAL A 542 5.67 16.77 11.71
N LEU A 543 5.56 17.02 13.01
CA LEU A 543 5.26 16.01 14.03
C LEU A 543 3.94 16.38 14.71
N ALA A 544 3.02 15.43 14.83
CA ALA A 544 1.66 15.68 15.33
C ALA A 544 1.08 14.45 16.04
N PRO A 545 0.05 14.63 16.89
CA PRO A 545 -0.78 13.53 17.35
C PRO A 545 -1.40 12.78 16.18
N LEU A 546 -1.55 11.46 16.32
CA LEU A 546 -2.21 10.62 15.32
C LEU A 546 -3.68 10.45 15.67
N ASN A 547 -4.53 11.37 15.23
CA ASN A 547 -5.96 11.41 15.54
C ASN A 547 -6.82 11.38 14.27
N ILE A 548 -6.84 10.21 13.58
CA ILE A 548 -7.61 10.01 12.35
C ILE A 548 -8.49 8.74 12.42
N PRO A 549 -9.75 8.79 11.93
CA PRO A 549 -10.68 7.65 11.97
C PRO A 549 -10.26 6.44 11.14
N ASP A 550 -9.37 6.62 10.18
CA ASP A 550 -8.86 5.54 9.35
C ASP A 550 -7.93 4.59 10.10
N LEU A 551 -7.47 5.00 11.28
CA LEU A 551 -6.57 4.23 12.14
C LEU A 551 -7.18 3.98 13.52
N GLN A 552 -6.74 2.91 14.15
CA GLN A 552 -7.14 2.53 15.50
C GLN A 552 -6.66 3.57 16.51
N LYS A 553 -7.60 4.16 17.26
CA LYS A 553 -7.33 5.15 18.31
C LYS A 553 -6.47 4.57 19.43
N ASN A 554 -5.45 5.31 19.85
CA ASN A 554 -4.70 5.08 21.08
C ASN A 554 -5.27 5.97 22.20
N TYR A 555 -5.51 5.41 23.37
CA TYR A 555 -5.96 6.15 24.55
C TYR A 555 -4.80 6.53 25.49
N ASN A 556 -3.55 6.34 25.07
CA ASN A 556 -2.31 6.67 25.77
C ASN A 556 -2.15 5.98 27.13
N SER A 557 -3.02 5.02 27.45
CA SER A 557 -3.07 4.35 28.74
C SER A 557 -2.03 3.22 28.89
N GLY A 558 -1.54 2.68 27.75
CA GLY A 558 -0.72 1.48 27.73
C GLY A 558 -1.53 0.18 27.88
N GLY A 559 -2.86 0.26 27.78
CA GLY A 559 -3.77 -0.87 27.86
C GLY A 559 -3.71 -1.83 26.65
N ARG A 560 -4.66 -2.77 26.59
CA ARG A 560 -4.74 -3.72 25.48
C ARG A 560 -5.23 -3.02 24.21
N ILE A 561 -4.41 -3.07 23.17
CA ILE A 561 -4.69 -2.45 21.88
C ILE A 561 -6.07 -2.88 21.35
N GLY A 562 -6.88 -1.92 20.94
CA GLY A 562 -8.21 -2.13 20.39
C GLY A 562 -9.32 -2.42 21.42
N TYR A 563 -9.01 -2.55 22.71
CA TYR A 563 -9.98 -2.83 23.78
C TYR A 563 -10.15 -1.68 24.76
N GLU A 564 -9.32 -0.65 24.68
CA GLU A 564 -9.39 0.56 25.50
C GLU A 564 -10.65 1.35 25.22
N THR A 565 -11.09 2.14 26.20
CA THR A 565 -12.31 2.96 26.17
C THR A 565 -11.99 4.39 26.57
N ALA A 566 -12.97 5.28 26.46
CA ALA A 566 -12.84 6.67 26.91
C ALA A 566 -12.43 6.82 28.39
N SER A 567 -12.78 5.85 29.25
CA SER A 567 -12.38 5.86 30.67
C SER A 567 -10.89 5.57 30.90
N ASP A 568 -10.20 5.02 29.89
CA ASP A 568 -8.77 4.73 29.94
C ASP A 568 -7.93 5.91 29.44
N ALA A 569 -8.57 6.92 28.82
CA ALA A 569 -7.91 8.02 28.16
C ALA A 569 -6.98 8.82 29.08
N ARG A 570 -5.80 9.15 28.58
CA ARG A 570 -4.83 10.03 29.21
C ARG A 570 -4.38 11.06 28.21
N THR A 571 -4.32 12.31 28.61
CA THR A 571 -3.63 13.34 27.82
C THR A 571 -2.14 13.06 27.91
N ALA A 572 -1.48 12.95 26.76
CA ALA A 572 -0.05 12.70 26.66
C ALA A 572 0.67 13.99 26.25
N THR A 573 1.82 14.25 26.86
CA THR A 573 2.73 15.32 26.46
C THR A 573 3.97 14.70 25.83
N PHE A 574 4.21 15.02 24.56
CA PHE A 574 5.41 14.66 23.82
C PHE A 574 6.38 15.83 23.86
N SER A 575 7.63 15.58 24.24
CA SER A 575 8.71 16.54 24.17
C SER A 575 9.75 16.06 23.16
N VAL A 576 9.98 16.85 22.12
CA VAL A 576 10.99 16.58 21.08
C VAL A 576 12.25 17.37 21.42
N HIS A 577 13.31 16.63 21.75
CA HIS A 577 14.59 17.20 22.16
C HIS A 577 15.45 17.55 20.94
N LEU A 578 16.14 18.68 21.03
CA LEU A 578 16.84 19.31 19.92
C LEU A 578 18.27 19.73 20.29
N ASP A 579 18.68 19.44 21.52
CA ASP A 579 20.00 19.81 22.07
C ASP A 579 21.14 18.96 21.47
N PRO A 580 22.42 19.32 21.68
CA PRO A 580 23.55 18.57 21.10
C PRO A 580 23.68 17.11 21.55
N GLN A 581 23.14 16.76 22.72
CA GLN A 581 23.16 15.40 23.27
C GLN A 581 22.03 14.54 22.69
N HIS A 582 20.90 15.19 22.29
CA HIS A 582 19.71 14.55 21.76
C HIS A 582 19.27 15.20 20.44
N PRO A 583 20.13 15.17 19.39
CA PRO A 583 19.82 15.83 18.13
C PRO A 583 18.73 15.09 17.36
N SER A 584 17.65 15.80 17.04
CA SER A 584 16.62 15.29 16.12
C SER A 584 16.93 15.73 14.70
N TYR A 585 16.74 14.84 13.70
CA TYR A 585 17.13 15.12 12.32
C TYR A 585 16.37 14.29 11.29
N LEU A 586 16.23 14.85 10.09
CA LEU A 586 15.73 14.19 8.88
C LEU A 586 16.93 13.78 8.01
N GLU A 587 16.91 12.56 7.49
CA GLU A 587 17.82 12.07 6.45
C GLU A 587 17.06 11.79 5.15
N LEU A 588 17.55 12.38 4.06
CA LEU A 588 17.03 12.22 2.72
C LEU A 588 18.07 11.50 1.87
N PRO A 589 17.79 10.30 1.36
CA PRO A 589 18.67 9.65 0.38
C PRO A 589 18.58 10.41 -0.95
N LEU A 590 19.72 10.79 -1.51
CA LEU A 590 19.81 11.57 -2.75
C LEU A 590 20.43 10.75 -3.87
N ALA A 591 19.89 10.93 -5.08
CA ALA A 591 20.45 10.33 -6.28
C ALA A 591 21.83 10.91 -6.61
N PRO A 592 22.71 10.15 -7.34
CA PRO A 592 24.08 10.55 -7.68
C PRO A 592 24.20 11.90 -8.38
N ASP A 593 23.20 12.31 -9.12
CA ASP A 593 23.19 13.58 -9.88
C ASP A 593 22.72 14.79 -9.04
N SER A 594 22.48 14.60 -7.74
CA SER A 594 22.03 15.66 -6.82
C SER A 594 23.21 16.38 -6.21
N HIS A 595 23.29 17.69 -6.36
CA HIS A 595 24.40 18.54 -5.87
C HIS A 595 23.99 19.44 -4.71
#